data_56f95b91eef66cc88699a9b9be10027b
#
_entry.id   56f95b91eef66cc88699a9b9be10027b
#
_cell.length_a   1.000
_cell.length_b   1.000
_cell.length_c   1.000
_cell.angle_alpha   90.00
_cell.angle_beta   90.00
_cell.angle_gamma   90.00
#
_symmetry.space_group_name_H-M   'P 1'
#
loop_
_entity.id
_entity.type
_entity.pdbx_description
1 polymer ?
#
loop_
_entity_poly.entity_id
_entity_poly.type
_entity_poly.pdbx_seq_one_letter_code
_entity_poly.pdbx_strand_id
1 'polypeptide(L)'
;MKKSIILSIIACCAAFTSCNMDEMPSTSIPTDESILTVKDCQAFSNMLHAEWRGYVQNAYSMDALVQSGLLTATADYGNTYGYFYRWAFEITDGAFSGCWADNYYIIANANHLIKGGQNILANDAELSENDKAYINHYVGQAYFSRAYAYFELALHYCKNYDPASAGSDYGIPLVTEYAPSSDYSKYPGRSSLKETFDFIVKDLEQASNLVGIQGEAQSAYITLDVVEALKARVYLEMEDYQNAAAAAQGLINSKRYTLISDGDAYKKMWLNDVGTEAIWQFAMSKTETGSNALGSSFMGIVDKLPRPSYLPVKSVLNLYDKENDIRYDAYFTTGLIDRQVGDDIEVTYCSKWPGNPELYEGKSNNVNKLKAFRISEMYLIAAEAYAMLNQEDKASEML
;
A
#
# COMPACT_ATOMS: atom_id res chain seq x y z
N MET A 1 25.94 25.83 -67.32
CA MET A 1 25.54 24.50 -66.81
C MET A 1 26.35 24.04 -65.58
N LYS A 2 27.70 24.04 -65.58
CA LYS A 2 28.46 23.54 -64.40
C LYS A 2 28.24 24.35 -63.10
N LYS A 3 28.07 25.67 -63.15
CA LYS A 3 27.81 26.51 -61.96
C LYS A 3 26.43 26.31 -61.37
N SER A 4 25.40 26.00 -62.17
CA SER A 4 24.05 25.72 -61.70
C SER A 4 23.95 24.37 -61.01
N ILE A 5 24.71 23.38 -61.46
CA ILE A 5 24.74 22.04 -60.88
C ILE A 5 25.40 22.08 -59.48
N ILE A 6 26.50 22.86 -59.34
CA ILE A 6 27.21 23.05 -58.06
C ILE A 6 26.30 23.76 -57.05
N LEU A 7 25.53 24.77 -57.47
CA LEU A 7 24.57 25.48 -56.57
C LEU A 7 23.42 24.55 -56.12
N SER A 8 22.95 23.69 -57.03
CA SER A 8 21.91 22.70 -56.67
C SER A 8 22.41 21.63 -55.70
N ILE A 9 23.65 21.18 -55.79
CA ILE A 9 24.26 20.23 -54.87
C ILE A 9 24.47 20.87 -53.51
N ILE A 10 24.90 22.11 -53.40
CA ILE A 10 25.05 22.86 -52.14
C ILE A 10 23.69 23.10 -51.49
N ALA A 11 22.67 23.41 -52.26
CA ALA A 11 21.30 23.59 -51.74
C ALA A 11 20.68 22.26 -51.24
N CYS A 12 20.96 21.10 -51.88
CA CYS A 12 20.60 19.79 -51.41
C CYS A 12 21.37 19.36 -50.13
N CYS A 13 22.66 19.70 -50.03
CA CYS A 13 23.42 19.39 -48.78
C CYS A 13 23.01 20.26 -47.60
N ALA A 14 22.52 21.46 -47.82
CA ALA A 14 21.99 22.34 -46.75
C ALA A 14 20.56 21.90 -46.28
N ALA A 15 19.85 21.10 -47.10
CA ALA A 15 18.53 20.54 -46.71
C ALA A 15 18.65 19.26 -45.84
N PHE A 16 19.86 18.73 -45.66
CA PHE A 16 20.17 17.59 -44.78
C PHE A 16 20.78 18.01 -43.44
N THR A 17 20.79 19.32 -43.10
CA THR A 17 20.91 19.68 -41.69
C THR A 17 19.58 19.34 -41.05
N SER A 18 19.43 18.07 -40.75
CA SER A 18 18.33 17.52 -39.95
C SER A 18 18.17 18.37 -38.72
N CYS A 19 17.02 19.01 -38.55
CA CYS A 19 16.59 19.45 -37.25
C CYS A 19 16.82 18.28 -36.30
N ASN A 20 17.48 18.54 -35.20
CA ASN A 20 17.56 17.59 -34.09
C ASN A 20 16.10 17.31 -33.68
N MET A 21 15.56 16.16 -34.11
CA MET A 21 14.17 15.80 -33.79
C MET A 21 14.02 15.28 -32.36
N ASP A 22 15.10 15.30 -31.59
CA ASP A 22 15.11 15.00 -30.17
C ASP A 22 14.84 16.25 -29.31
N GLU A 23 13.89 17.10 -29.72
CA GLU A 23 13.36 18.13 -28.82
C GLU A 23 12.43 17.47 -27.81
N MET A 24 12.93 17.31 -26.58
CA MET A 24 12.09 16.93 -25.44
C MET A 24 11.04 18.02 -25.20
N PRO A 25 9.78 17.64 -24.90
CA PRO A 25 8.79 18.62 -24.46
C PRO A 25 9.35 19.43 -23.28
N SER A 26 9.15 20.73 -23.26
CA SER A 26 9.64 21.63 -22.20
C SER A 26 9.09 21.29 -20.80
N THR A 27 8.11 20.39 -20.75
CA THR A 27 7.49 19.86 -19.51
C THR A 27 8.00 18.47 -19.11
N SER A 28 8.97 17.90 -19.85
CA SER A 28 9.51 16.57 -19.59
C SER A 28 10.98 16.66 -19.22
N ILE A 29 11.37 15.88 -18.23
CA ILE A 29 12.78 15.69 -17.83
C ILE A 29 13.22 14.33 -18.40
N PRO A 30 14.36 14.25 -19.09
CA PRO A 30 14.93 12.95 -19.49
C PRO A 30 15.10 12.03 -18.30
N THR A 31 14.85 10.74 -18.49
CA THR A 31 14.87 9.77 -17.40
C THR A 31 16.24 9.72 -16.68
N ASP A 32 17.32 9.83 -17.43
CA ASP A 32 18.70 9.85 -16.92
C ASP A 32 19.06 11.15 -16.18
N GLU A 33 18.27 12.22 -16.34
CA GLU A 33 18.43 13.50 -15.66
C GLU A 33 17.42 13.70 -14.52
N SER A 34 16.54 12.74 -14.26
CA SER A 34 15.41 12.93 -13.33
C SER A 34 15.78 12.75 -11.85
N ILE A 35 16.90 12.06 -11.55
CA ILE A 35 17.40 11.84 -10.17
C ILE A 35 18.90 12.14 -10.14
N LEU A 36 19.23 13.38 -9.81
CA LEU A 36 20.61 13.89 -9.77
C LEU A 36 20.98 14.48 -8.40
N THR A 37 20.01 14.71 -7.53
CA THR A 37 20.21 15.37 -6.24
C THR A 37 19.46 14.67 -5.11
N VAL A 38 19.81 14.98 -3.86
CA VAL A 38 19.08 14.54 -2.67
C VAL A 38 17.60 14.93 -2.73
N LYS A 39 17.28 16.12 -3.28
CA LYS A 39 15.89 16.59 -3.42
C LYS A 39 15.11 15.74 -4.41
N ASP A 40 15.74 15.27 -5.48
CA ASP A 40 15.09 14.39 -6.45
C ASP A 40 14.78 13.05 -5.81
N CYS A 41 15.73 12.47 -5.05
CA CYS A 41 15.47 11.26 -4.27
C CYS A 41 14.30 11.45 -3.30
N GLN A 42 14.23 12.57 -2.60
CA GLN A 42 13.10 12.90 -1.72
C GLN A 42 11.77 13.00 -2.49
N ALA A 43 11.76 13.66 -3.64
CA ALA A 43 10.56 13.82 -4.45
C ALA A 43 10.03 12.46 -4.94
N PHE A 44 10.91 11.56 -5.41
CA PHE A 44 10.53 10.20 -5.80
C PHE A 44 10.06 9.36 -4.61
N SER A 45 10.70 9.49 -3.45
CA SER A 45 10.22 8.82 -2.23
C SER A 45 8.83 9.31 -1.81
N ASN A 46 8.60 10.62 -1.84
CA ASN A 46 7.27 11.19 -1.55
C ASN A 46 6.21 10.71 -2.56
N MET A 47 6.57 10.57 -3.83
CA MET A 47 5.69 10.00 -4.84
C MET A 47 5.34 8.56 -4.51
N LEU A 48 6.30 7.70 -4.11
CA LEU A 48 6.01 6.33 -3.68
C LEU A 48 5.04 6.28 -2.47
N HIS A 49 5.17 7.20 -1.51
CA HIS A 49 4.22 7.30 -0.40
C HIS A 49 2.81 7.71 -0.87
N ALA A 50 2.72 8.60 -1.86
CA ALA A 50 1.43 9.01 -2.44
C ALA A 50 0.77 7.85 -3.22
N GLU A 51 1.55 7.06 -3.97
CA GLU A 51 1.07 5.86 -4.66
C GLU A 51 0.54 4.82 -3.66
N TRP A 52 1.28 4.53 -2.59
CA TRP A 52 0.81 3.64 -1.53
C TRP A 52 -0.48 4.11 -0.86
N ARG A 53 -0.59 5.42 -0.58
CA ARG A 53 -1.83 6.00 -0.07
C ARG A 53 -2.99 5.76 -1.04
N GLY A 54 -2.77 6.01 -2.33
CA GLY A 54 -3.76 5.78 -3.38
C GLY A 54 -4.17 4.30 -3.46
N TYR A 55 -3.19 3.41 -3.50
CA TYR A 55 -3.39 1.96 -3.59
C TYR A 55 -4.24 1.42 -2.43
N VAL A 56 -3.82 1.69 -1.19
CA VAL A 56 -4.49 1.17 0.01
C VAL A 56 -5.91 1.74 0.20
N GLN A 57 -6.18 2.93 -0.29
CA GLN A 57 -7.51 3.55 -0.24
C GLN A 57 -8.46 3.12 -1.36
N ASN A 58 -7.96 2.42 -2.36
CA ASN A 58 -8.70 2.06 -3.56
C ASN A 58 -9.52 0.77 -3.39
N ALA A 59 -10.15 0.34 -4.47
CA ALA A 59 -11.01 -0.83 -4.57
C ALA A 59 -10.36 -2.11 -4.05
N TYR A 60 -9.04 -2.26 -4.21
CA TYR A 60 -8.31 -3.47 -3.80
C TYR A 60 -8.44 -3.78 -2.30
N SER A 61 -8.54 -2.75 -1.45
CA SER A 61 -8.81 -2.92 -0.02
C SER A 61 -10.21 -3.46 0.27
N MET A 62 -11.14 -3.32 -0.69
CA MET A 62 -12.51 -3.81 -0.56
C MET A 62 -12.70 -5.23 -1.11
N ASP A 63 -11.86 -5.67 -2.04
CA ASP A 63 -12.07 -6.93 -2.78
C ASP A 63 -12.11 -8.14 -1.84
N ALA A 64 -11.08 -8.31 -1.03
CA ALA A 64 -11.02 -9.38 -0.03
C ALA A 64 -12.14 -9.25 1.01
N LEU A 65 -12.46 -8.02 1.43
CA LEU A 65 -13.48 -7.77 2.44
C LEU A 65 -14.88 -8.16 1.97
N VAL A 66 -15.26 -7.81 0.72
CA VAL A 66 -16.57 -8.17 0.17
C VAL A 66 -16.66 -9.66 -0.19
N GLN A 67 -15.53 -10.33 -0.45
CA GLN A 67 -15.46 -11.77 -0.69
C GLN A 67 -15.50 -12.61 0.59
N SER A 68 -15.19 -12.01 1.75
CA SER A 68 -15.02 -12.73 3.02
C SER A 68 -16.30 -13.39 3.57
N GLY A 69 -17.48 -13.04 3.05
CA GLY A 69 -18.77 -13.44 3.62
C GLY A 69 -19.13 -12.72 4.92
N LEU A 70 -18.34 -11.75 5.38
CA LEU A 70 -18.59 -10.94 6.58
C LEU A 70 -19.59 -9.82 6.35
N LEU A 71 -19.92 -9.54 5.09
CA LEU A 71 -20.78 -8.45 4.65
C LEU A 71 -21.98 -8.96 3.84
N THR A 72 -23.08 -8.21 3.91
CA THR A 72 -24.23 -8.37 3.03
C THR A 72 -24.50 -7.08 2.28
N ALA A 73 -24.72 -7.17 0.97
CA ALA A 73 -25.07 -6.02 0.15
C ALA A 73 -26.47 -5.50 0.51
N THR A 74 -26.63 -4.19 0.55
CA THR A 74 -27.95 -3.53 0.70
C THR A 74 -28.69 -3.49 -0.64
N ALA A 75 -29.97 -3.16 -0.63
CA ALA A 75 -30.72 -2.94 -1.86
C ALA A 75 -30.15 -1.78 -2.70
N ASP A 76 -29.52 -0.82 -2.01
CA ASP A 76 -28.97 0.40 -2.61
C ASP A 76 -27.46 0.31 -2.93
N TYR A 77 -26.85 -0.89 -2.90
CA TYR A 77 -25.41 -1.05 -3.11
C TYR A 77 -24.94 -0.69 -4.53
N GLY A 78 -25.89 -0.49 -5.48
CA GLY A 78 -25.60 -0.03 -6.84
C GLY A 78 -24.63 -0.92 -7.64
N ASN A 79 -24.58 -2.22 -7.31
CA ASN A 79 -23.60 -3.17 -7.84
C ASN A 79 -22.11 -2.80 -7.54
N THR A 80 -21.87 -1.95 -6.54
CA THR A 80 -20.52 -1.57 -6.10
C THR A 80 -19.77 -2.83 -5.65
N TYR A 81 -18.61 -3.10 -6.22
CA TYR A 81 -17.83 -4.35 -6.05
C TYR A 81 -18.67 -5.63 -6.26
N GLY A 82 -19.74 -5.57 -7.02
CA GLY A 82 -20.71 -6.65 -7.15
C GLY A 82 -20.16 -7.94 -7.77
N TYR A 83 -19.17 -7.84 -8.65
CA TYR A 83 -18.47 -9.03 -9.18
C TYR A 83 -17.75 -9.79 -8.10
N PHE A 84 -16.96 -9.10 -7.26
CA PHE A 84 -16.26 -9.70 -6.10
C PHE A 84 -17.24 -10.24 -5.07
N TYR A 85 -18.25 -9.45 -4.69
CA TYR A 85 -19.27 -9.87 -3.73
C TYR A 85 -19.98 -11.18 -4.15
N ARG A 86 -20.28 -11.34 -5.43
CA ARG A 86 -20.96 -12.53 -5.96
C ARG A 86 -20.01 -13.65 -6.40
N TRP A 87 -18.70 -13.48 -6.27
CA TRP A 87 -17.67 -14.39 -6.80
C TRP A 87 -17.87 -14.65 -8.33
N ALA A 88 -18.32 -13.64 -9.07
CA ALA A 88 -18.64 -13.70 -10.49
C ALA A 88 -17.70 -12.81 -11.31
N PHE A 89 -16.41 -12.83 -10.97
CA PHE A 89 -15.38 -12.07 -11.65
C PHE A 89 -14.73 -12.89 -12.77
N GLU A 90 -14.23 -12.18 -13.75
CA GLU A 90 -13.53 -12.74 -14.91
C GLU A 90 -12.10 -12.18 -14.98
N ILE A 91 -11.24 -12.91 -15.70
CA ILE A 91 -9.81 -12.51 -15.86
C ILE A 91 -9.66 -11.13 -16.53
N THR A 92 -10.69 -10.67 -17.26
CA THR A 92 -10.75 -9.37 -17.94
C THR A 92 -11.24 -8.24 -17.06
N ASP A 93 -11.65 -8.51 -15.83
CA ASP A 93 -12.14 -7.45 -14.94
C ASP A 93 -11.04 -6.42 -14.63
N GLY A 94 -11.39 -5.14 -14.79
CA GLY A 94 -10.45 -4.02 -14.68
C GLY A 94 -9.77 -3.90 -13.32
N ALA A 95 -10.40 -4.43 -12.25
CA ALA A 95 -9.81 -4.44 -10.91
C ALA A 95 -8.54 -5.31 -10.87
N PHE A 96 -8.55 -6.50 -11.46
CA PHE A 96 -7.34 -7.35 -11.51
C PHE A 96 -6.22 -6.72 -12.32
N SER A 97 -6.53 -6.20 -13.52
CA SER A 97 -5.52 -5.53 -14.34
C SER A 97 -4.99 -4.26 -13.67
N GLY A 98 -5.84 -3.54 -12.95
CA GLY A 98 -5.46 -2.34 -12.18
C GLY A 98 -4.49 -2.67 -11.04
N CYS A 99 -4.82 -3.64 -10.19
CA CYS A 99 -3.94 -4.07 -9.10
C CYS A 99 -2.55 -4.49 -9.63
N TRP A 100 -2.52 -5.25 -10.73
CA TRP A 100 -1.27 -5.62 -11.39
C TRP A 100 -0.49 -4.39 -11.87
N ALA A 101 -1.14 -3.49 -12.61
CA ALA A 101 -0.51 -2.32 -13.19
C ALA A 101 0.02 -1.36 -12.13
N ASP A 102 -0.77 -1.08 -11.09
CA ASP A 102 -0.40 -0.16 -10.01
C ASP A 102 0.84 -0.66 -9.24
N ASN A 103 0.88 -1.96 -8.91
CA ASN A 103 2.04 -2.52 -8.22
C ASN A 103 3.29 -2.51 -9.12
N TYR A 104 3.19 -2.83 -10.42
CA TYR A 104 4.33 -2.72 -11.33
C TYR A 104 4.76 -1.27 -11.59
N TYR A 105 3.83 -0.31 -11.51
CA TYR A 105 4.17 1.11 -11.53
C TYR A 105 5.01 1.51 -10.30
N ILE A 106 4.62 1.07 -9.11
CA ILE A 106 5.39 1.27 -7.88
C ILE A 106 6.78 0.60 -8.01
N ILE A 107 6.86 -0.64 -8.49
CA ILE A 107 8.11 -1.37 -8.71
C ILE A 107 9.04 -0.61 -9.67
N ALA A 108 8.52 -0.13 -10.80
CA ALA A 108 9.30 0.61 -11.77
C ALA A 108 9.90 1.89 -11.18
N ASN A 109 9.09 2.67 -10.44
CA ASN A 109 9.54 3.91 -9.80
C ASN A 109 10.51 3.62 -8.63
N ALA A 110 10.31 2.55 -7.88
CA ALA A 110 11.24 2.10 -6.85
C ALA A 110 12.60 1.71 -7.47
N ASN A 111 12.61 0.93 -8.56
CA ASN A 111 13.81 0.60 -9.31
C ASN A 111 14.55 1.85 -9.80
N HIS A 112 13.80 2.84 -10.27
CA HIS A 112 14.35 4.11 -10.75
C HIS A 112 15.02 4.89 -9.62
N LEU A 113 14.37 5.02 -8.47
CA LEU A 113 14.93 5.70 -7.29
C LEU A 113 16.16 4.95 -6.74
N ILE A 114 16.12 3.62 -6.68
CA ILE A 114 17.27 2.81 -6.24
C ILE A 114 18.48 3.09 -7.15
N LYS A 115 18.29 3.01 -8.46
CA LYS A 115 19.36 3.23 -9.45
C LYS A 115 19.90 4.67 -9.38
N GLY A 116 19.02 5.67 -9.36
CA GLY A 116 19.40 7.08 -9.28
C GLY A 116 20.16 7.42 -8.00
N GLY A 117 19.65 7.01 -6.84
CA GLY A 117 20.31 7.22 -5.56
C GLY A 117 21.68 6.54 -5.48
N GLN A 118 21.79 5.28 -5.94
CA GLN A 118 23.08 4.58 -6.02
C GLN A 118 24.08 5.26 -6.95
N ASN A 119 23.61 5.80 -8.08
CA ASN A 119 24.47 6.54 -9.00
C ASN A 119 25.03 7.83 -8.37
N ILE A 120 24.20 8.58 -7.62
CA ILE A 120 24.66 9.78 -6.92
C ILE A 120 25.72 9.40 -5.89
N LEU A 121 25.45 8.37 -5.04
CA LEU A 121 26.39 7.91 -4.01
C LEU A 121 27.72 7.43 -4.59
N ALA A 122 27.72 6.86 -5.79
CA ALA A 122 28.93 6.32 -6.44
C ALA A 122 29.77 7.40 -7.14
N ASN A 123 29.12 8.46 -7.66
CA ASN A 123 29.79 9.40 -8.59
C ASN A 123 30.00 10.80 -8.01
N ASP A 124 29.32 11.17 -6.93
CA ASP A 124 29.52 12.48 -6.28
C ASP A 124 30.43 12.34 -5.06
N ALA A 125 31.70 12.67 -5.24
CA ALA A 125 32.72 12.63 -4.20
C ALA A 125 32.59 13.77 -3.15
N GLU A 126 31.81 14.80 -3.44
CA GLU A 126 31.66 15.98 -2.57
C GLU A 126 30.41 15.88 -1.65
N LEU A 127 29.65 14.79 -1.75
CA LEU A 127 28.48 14.56 -0.88
C LEU A 127 28.88 14.61 0.61
N SER A 128 28.13 15.43 1.37
CA SER A 128 28.24 15.40 2.83
C SER A 128 27.73 14.05 3.40
N GLU A 129 28.19 13.69 4.58
CA GLU A 129 27.71 12.47 5.27
C GLU A 129 26.19 12.54 5.54
N ASN A 130 25.64 13.74 5.78
CA ASN A 130 24.20 13.93 5.92
C ASN A 130 23.47 13.66 4.59
N ASP A 131 23.98 14.15 3.46
CA ASP A 131 23.37 13.88 2.15
C ASP A 131 23.40 12.39 1.81
N LYS A 132 24.51 11.71 2.09
CA LYS A 132 24.62 10.26 1.94
C LYS A 132 23.59 9.52 2.79
N ALA A 133 23.40 9.94 4.04
CA ALA A 133 22.41 9.36 4.95
C ALA A 133 20.98 9.57 4.44
N TYR A 134 20.64 10.77 3.92
CA TYR A 134 19.34 11.03 3.32
C TYR A 134 19.11 10.22 2.04
N ILE A 135 20.09 10.13 1.14
CA ILE A 135 19.96 9.31 -0.08
C ILE A 135 19.74 7.84 0.30
N ASN A 136 20.55 7.31 1.23
CA ASN A 136 20.37 5.95 1.73
C ASN A 136 18.97 5.72 2.31
N HIS A 137 18.46 6.67 3.10
CA HIS A 137 17.12 6.62 3.64
C HIS A 137 16.04 6.51 2.53
N TYR A 138 16.10 7.35 1.51
CA TYR A 138 15.13 7.32 0.41
C TYR A 138 15.28 6.06 -0.46
N VAL A 139 16.50 5.59 -0.69
CA VAL A 139 16.76 4.30 -1.36
C VAL A 139 16.21 3.13 -0.53
N GLY A 140 16.36 3.18 0.79
CA GLY A 140 15.77 2.20 1.71
C GLY A 140 14.25 2.15 1.63
N GLN A 141 13.59 3.31 1.55
CA GLN A 141 12.15 3.41 1.35
C GLN A 141 11.71 2.87 -0.03
N ALA A 142 12.54 3.00 -1.07
CA ALA A 142 12.28 2.41 -2.37
C ALA A 142 12.40 0.87 -2.34
N TYR A 143 13.39 0.31 -1.64
CA TYR A 143 13.48 -1.14 -1.41
C TYR A 143 12.25 -1.68 -0.68
N PHE A 144 11.82 -1.00 0.38
CA PHE A 144 10.57 -1.35 1.08
C PHE A 144 9.37 -1.32 0.13
N SER A 145 9.22 -0.26 -0.65
CA SER A 145 8.08 -0.11 -1.57
C SER A 145 8.07 -1.20 -2.63
N ARG A 146 9.24 -1.59 -3.15
CA ARG A 146 9.36 -2.69 -4.12
C ARG A 146 9.01 -4.04 -3.48
N ALA A 147 9.50 -4.31 -2.29
CA ALA A 147 9.17 -5.51 -1.53
C ALA A 147 7.66 -5.61 -1.25
N TYR A 148 7.05 -4.53 -0.80
CA TYR A 148 5.62 -4.50 -0.49
C TYR A 148 4.77 -4.69 -1.75
N ALA A 149 5.15 -4.09 -2.89
CA ALA A 149 4.45 -4.28 -4.15
C ALA A 149 4.54 -5.74 -4.64
N TYR A 150 5.70 -6.38 -4.52
CA TYR A 150 5.82 -7.81 -4.84
C TYR A 150 5.03 -8.70 -3.89
N PHE A 151 4.95 -8.34 -2.61
CA PHE A 151 4.14 -9.07 -1.64
C PHE A 151 2.64 -8.96 -1.98
N GLU A 152 2.13 -7.76 -2.28
CA GLU A 152 0.75 -7.55 -2.75
C GLU A 152 0.46 -8.34 -4.03
N LEU A 153 1.36 -8.32 -5.01
CA LEU A 153 1.22 -9.14 -6.22
C LEU A 153 1.19 -10.65 -5.91
N ALA A 154 2.02 -11.12 -4.98
CA ALA A 154 2.03 -12.51 -4.59
C ALA A 154 0.71 -12.93 -3.94
N LEU A 155 0.17 -12.11 -3.02
CA LEU A 155 -1.11 -12.37 -2.37
C LEU A 155 -2.30 -12.42 -3.35
N HIS A 156 -2.27 -11.59 -4.41
CA HIS A 156 -3.38 -11.50 -5.36
C HIS A 156 -3.30 -12.49 -6.53
N TYR A 157 -2.08 -12.91 -6.94
CA TYR A 157 -1.90 -13.65 -8.19
C TYR A 157 -1.16 -14.98 -8.06
N CYS A 158 -0.77 -15.36 -6.85
CA CYS A 158 -0.16 -16.65 -6.57
C CYS A 158 -1.07 -17.51 -5.70
N LYS A 159 -0.67 -18.75 -5.50
CA LYS A 159 -1.21 -19.58 -4.42
C LYS A 159 -0.68 -19.10 -3.08
N ASN A 160 -1.36 -19.49 -1.99
CA ASN A 160 -0.78 -19.35 -0.65
C ASN A 160 0.59 -20.01 -0.61
N TYR A 161 1.51 -19.43 0.12
CA TYR A 161 2.86 -19.98 0.26
C TYR A 161 2.80 -21.29 1.05
N ASP A 162 3.37 -22.33 0.46
CA ASP A 162 3.59 -23.62 1.11
C ASP A 162 5.08 -23.97 0.95
N PRO A 163 5.85 -24.06 2.04
CA PRO A 163 7.28 -24.38 1.98
C PRO A 163 7.61 -25.64 1.18
N ALA A 164 6.69 -26.60 1.14
CA ALA A 164 6.89 -27.87 0.43
C ALA A 164 6.75 -27.73 -1.10
N SER A 165 5.96 -26.77 -1.59
CA SER A 165 5.66 -26.61 -3.02
C SER A 165 6.14 -25.28 -3.63
N ALA A 166 6.47 -24.28 -2.82
CA ALA A 166 6.83 -22.91 -3.27
C ALA A 166 7.96 -22.87 -4.33
N GLY A 167 8.88 -23.85 -4.30
CA GLY A 167 9.94 -23.96 -5.30
C GLY A 167 9.45 -24.34 -6.70
N SER A 168 8.25 -24.92 -6.82
CA SER A 168 7.62 -25.33 -8.08
C SER A 168 6.36 -24.53 -8.42
N ASP A 169 5.74 -23.88 -7.45
CA ASP A 169 4.59 -23.03 -7.68
C ASP A 169 5.00 -21.73 -8.38
N TYR A 170 4.11 -21.20 -9.22
CA TYR A 170 4.37 -19.97 -9.94
C TYR A 170 4.32 -18.75 -9.01
N GLY A 171 5.41 -17.99 -9.00
CA GLY A 171 5.53 -16.67 -8.41
C GLY A 171 5.17 -15.55 -9.39
N ILE A 172 5.80 -14.41 -9.24
CA ILE A 172 5.58 -13.17 -10.01
C ILE A 172 6.79 -12.90 -10.91
N PRO A 173 6.65 -12.30 -12.12
CA PRO A 173 7.78 -11.81 -12.89
C PRO A 173 8.60 -10.78 -12.12
N LEU A 174 9.88 -11.06 -11.86
CA LEU A 174 10.76 -10.17 -11.10
C LEU A 174 11.45 -9.17 -12.03
N VAL A 175 11.07 -7.89 -11.91
CA VAL A 175 11.67 -6.75 -12.63
C VAL A 175 12.53 -5.98 -11.65
N THR A 176 13.84 -6.12 -11.75
CA THR A 176 14.81 -5.60 -10.77
C THR A 176 15.48 -4.30 -11.19
N GLU A 177 15.27 -3.86 -12.44
CA GLU A 177 15.86 -2.65 -13.01
C GLU A 177 14.81 -1.77 -13.68
N TYR A 178 15.03 -0.48 -13.66
CA TYR A 178 14.25 0.46 -14.47
C TYR A 178 14.78 0.42 -15.91
N ALA A 179 14.11 -0.33 -16.78
CA ALA A 179 14.45 -0.49 -18.18
C ALA A 179 13.17 -0.63 -19.03
N PRO A 180 12.37 0.43 -19.16
CA PRO A 180 11.12 0.38 -19.92
C PRO A 180 11.41 0.01 -21.38
N SER A 181 10.66 -0.95 -21.94
CA SER A 181 10.84 -1.45 -23.29
C SER A 181 9.51 -1.89 -23.87
N SER A 182 9.30 -1.64 -25.17
CA SER A 182 8.20 -2.22 -25.93
C SER A 182 8.55 -3.60 -26.54
N ASP A 183 9.79 -4.07 -26.33
CA ASP A 183 10.26 -5.36 -26.82
C ASP A 183 9.85 -6.47 -25.84
N TYR A 184 8.83 -7.22 -26.18
CA TYR A 184 8.28 -8.32 -25.37
C TYR A 184 9.30 -9.43 -25.08
N SER A 185 10.36 -9.57 -25.90
CA SER A 185 11.40 -10.58 -25.67
C SER A 185 12.26 -10.29 -24.43
N LYS A 186 12.20 -9.05 -23.92
CA LYS A 186 12.90 -8.61 -22.72
C LYS A 186 12.07 -8.76 -21.44
N TYR A 187 10.81 -9.13 -21.56
CA TYR A 187 9.95 -9.26 -20.37
C TYR A 187 10.28 -10.57 -19.67
N PRO A 188 10.50 -10.53 -18.33
CA PRO A 188 10.81 -11.74 -17.59
C PRO A 188 9.58 -12.65 -17.53
N GLY A 189 9.83 -13.96 -17.56
CA GLY A 189 8.81 -14.95 -17.20
C GLY A 189 8.51 -14.92 -15.70
N ARG A 190 7.50 -15.66 -15.29
CA ARG A 190 7.20 -15.85 -13.86
C ARG A 190 8.37 -16.59 -13.17
N SER A 191 8.77 -16.11 -12.01
CA SER A 191 9.65 -16.83 -11.09
C SER A 191 8.91 -17.97 -10.41
N SER A 192 9.59 -18.78 -9.61
CA SER A 192 8.91 -19.59 -8.60
C SER A 192 8.38 -18.72 -7.47
N LEU A 193 7.41 -19.22 -6.74
CA LEU A 193 6.87 -18.54 -5.55
C LEU A 193 7.96 -18.35 -4.49
N LYS A 194 8.82 -19.36 -4.31
CA LYS A 194 9.98 -19.25 -3.41
C LYS A 194 10.92 -18.12 -3.81
N GLU A 195 11.31 -18.02 -5.09
CA GLU A 195 12.17 -16.93 -5.56
C GLU A 195 11.54 -15.56 -5.38
N THR A 196 10.20 -15.45 -5.53
CA THR A 196 9.46 -14.22 -5.26
C THR A 196 9.61 -13.81 -3.80
N PHE A 197 9.36 -14.71 -2.86
CA PHE A 197 9.45 -14.39 -1.43
C PHE A 197 10.89 -14.19 -0.96
N ASP A 198 11.85 -14.96 -1.47
CA ASP A 198 13.28 -14.72 -1.21
C ASP A 198 13.71 -13.30 -1.66
N PHE A 199 13.20 -12.83 -2.80
CA PHE A 199 13.45 -11.48 -3.30
C PHE A 199 12.80 -10.41 -2.41
N ILE A 200 11.56 -10.63 -1.95
CA ILE A 200 10.86 -9.74 -1.01
C ILE A 200 11.68 -9.60 0.29
N VAL A 201 12.09 -10.72 0.88
CA VAL A 201 12.91 -10.71 2.12
C VAL A 201 14.23 -9.98 1.91
N LYS A 202 14.92 -10.24 0.80
CA LYS A 202 16.17 -9.55 0.46
C LYS A 202 15.99 -8.03 0.36
N ASP A 203 14.91 -7.57 -0.25
CA ASP A 203 14.62 -6.14 -0.35
C ASP A 203 14.28 -5.52 1.02
N LEU A 204 13.57 -6.26 1.89
CA LEU A 204 13.29 -5.81 3.25
C LEU A 204 14.56 -5.75 4.11
N GLU A 205 15.54 -6.63 3.88
CA GLU A 205 16.86 -6.55 4.52
C GLU A 205 17.62 -5.30 4.05
N GLN A 206 17.60 -4.98 2.74
CA GLN A 206 18.17 -3.73 2.23
C GLN A 206 17.48 -2.50 2.84
N ALA A 207 16.16 -2.52 2.92
CA ALA A 207 15.40 -1.45 3.56
C ALA A 207 15.79 -1.27 5.04
N SER A 208 15.91 -2.36 5.80
CA SER A 208 16.35 -2.31 7.20
C SER A 208 17.74 -1.70 7.38
N ASN A 209 18.66 -1.97 6.45
CA ASN A 209 20.02 -1.44 6.51
C ASN A 209 20.12 0.05 6.12
N LEU A 210 19.19 0.56 5.32
CA LEU A 210 19.31 1.88 4.69
C LEU A 210 18.35 2.93 5.24
N VAL A 211 17.16 2.54 5.74
CA VAL A 211 16.14 3.51 6.20
C VAL A 211 16.63 4.39 7.34
N GLY A 212 17.37 3.86 8.31
CA GLY A 212 18.11 4.62 9.33
C GLY A 212 17.27 5.44 10.34
N ILE A 213 15.95 5.55 10.16
CA ILE A 213 15.04 6.32 11.02
C ILE A 213 14.15 5.36 11.80
N GLN A 214 14.19 5.49 13.12
CA GLN A 214 13.34 4.73 14.03
C GLN A 214 11.90 5.25 13.96
N GLY A 215 10.92 4.35 14.12
CA GLY A 215 9.51 4.71 14.09
C GLY A 215 9.02 5.37 15.37
N GLU A 216 7.88 6.05 15.22
CA GLU A 216 7.05 6.59 16.29
C GLU A 216 5.59 6.36 15.95
N ALA A 217 4.70 6.47 16.93
CA ALA A 217 3.26 6.29 16.70
C ALA A 217 2.75 7.29 15.64
N GLN A 218 1.92 6.79 14.72
CA GLN A 218 1.35 7.55 13.61
C GLN A 218 2.37 8.07 12.58
N SER A 219 3.54 7.42 12.47
CA SER A 219 4.51 7.79 11.43
C SER A 219 3.84 7.82 10.05
N ALA A 220 4.02 8.94 9.35
CA ALA A 220 3.56 9.11 7.98
C ALA A 220 4.53 8.54 6.94
N TYR A 221 5.75 8.24 7.36
CA TYR A 221 6.84 7.78 6.51
C TYR A 221 7.21 6.34 6.82
N ILE A 222 7.85 5.70 5.85
CA ILE A 222 8.45 4.38 6.02
C ILE A 222 9.67 4.51 6.95
N THR A 223 9.60 3.86 8.09
CA THR A 223 10.63 3.83 9.14
C THR A 223 11.11 2.40 9.34
N LEU A 224 12.13 2.18 10.16
CA LEU A 224 12.57 0.83 10.53
C LEU A 224 11.44 -0.02 11.10
N ASP A 225 10.55 0.58 11.90
CA ASP A 225 9.43 -0.14 12.48
C ASP A 225 8.38 -0.52 11.44
N VAL A 226 8.18 0.29 10.40
CA VAL A 226 7.33 -0.05 9.26
C VAL A 226 7.92 -1.21 8.46
N VAL A 227 9.24 -1.24 8.28
CA VAL A 227 9.95 -2.37 7.64
C VAL A 227 9.77 -3.64 8.46
N GLU A 228 9.97 -3.58 9.78
CA GLU A 228 9.81 -4.75 10.66
C GLU A 228 8.36 -5.25 10.72
N ALA A 229 7.36 -4.35 10.67
CA ALA A 229 5.96 -4.74 10.59
C ALA A 229 5.64 -5.51 9.30
N LEU A 230 6.18 -5.09 8.16
CA LEU A 230 6.03 -5.84 6.91
C LEU A 230 6.78 -7.17 6.95
N LYS A 231 7.98 -7.21 7.53
CA LYS A 231 8.71 -8.49 7.73
C LYS A 231 7.89 -9.49 8.54
N ALA A 232 7.26 -9.04 9.65
CA ALA A 232 6.42 -9.90 10.47
C ALA A 232 5.29 -10.53 9.63
N ARG A 233 4.62 -9.74 8.78
CA ARG A 233 3.55 -10.20 7.88
C ARG A 233 4.08 -11.16 6.80
N VAL A 234 5.20 -10.82 6.17
CA VAL A 234 5.83 -11.64 5.12
C VAL A 234 6.28 -13.00 5.67
N TYR A 235 6.95 -13.01 6.82
CA TYR A 235 7.39 -14.26 7.44
C TYR A 235 6.21 -15.13 7.89
N LEU A 236 5.11 -14.53 8.37
CA LEU A 236 3.90 -15.28 8.71
C LEU A 236 3.33 -15.98 7.45
N GLU A 237 3.22 -15.26 6.33
CA GLU A 237 2.76 -15.83 5.05
C GLU A 237 3.68 -16.93 4.54
N MET A 238 4.99 -16.82 4.79
CA MET A 238 5.98 -17.87 4.44
C MET A 238 5.94 -19.08 5.36
N GLU A 239 5.10 -19.09 6.40
CA GLU A 239 5.12 -20.07 7.49
C GLU A 239 6.46 -20.11 8.26
N ASP A 240 7.27 -19.06 8.13
CA ASP A 240 8.47 -18.86 8.94
C ASP A 240 8.08 -18.25 10.30
N TYR A 241 7.42 -19.04 11.10
CA TYR A 241 6.83 -18.62 12.37
C TYR A 241 7.86 -18.09 13.37
N GLN A 242 9.11 -18.59 13.28
CA GLN A 242 10.17 -18.12 14.18
C GLN A 242 10.55 -16.67 13.88
N ASN A 243 10.75 -16.32 12.62
CA ASN A 243 11.09 -14.95 12.21
C ASN A 243 9.87 -14.03 12.31
N ALA A 244 8.65 -14.51 12.02
CA ALA A 244 7.41 -13.77 12.21
C ALA A 244 7.23 -13.34 13.68
N ALA A 245 7.36 -14.31 14.62
CA ALA A 245 7.29 -14.02 16.05
C ALA A 245 8.40 -13.06 16.50
N ALA A 246 9.63 -13.22 16.01
CA ALA A 246 10.74 -12.37 16.39
C ALA A 246 10.55 -10.90 15.95
N ALA A 247 10.12 -10.67 14.70
CA ALA A 247 9.86 -9.35 14.16
C ALA A 247 8.69 -8.66 14.91
N ALA A 248 7.57 -9.37 15.08
CA ALA A 248 6.41 -8.84 15.81
C ALA A 248 6.75 -8.54 17.29
N GLN A 249 7.43 -9.46 17.98
CA GLN A 249 7.84 -9.29 19.39
C GLN A 249 8.84 -8.14 19.55
N GLY A 250 9.70 -7.91 18.56
CA GLY A 250 10.62 -6.76 18.57
C GLY A 250 9.87 -5.42 18.64
N LEU A 251 8.79 -5.28 17.84
CA LEU A 251 7.94 -4.10 17.87
C LEU A 251 7.16 -3.98 19.19
N ILE A 252 6.59 -5.06 19.70
CA ILE A 252 5.88 -5.09 20.98
C ILE A 252 6.82 -4.68 22.13
N ASN A 253 8.01 -5.26 22.18
CA ASN A 253 9.01 -4.97 23.22
C ASN A 253 9.58 -3.56 23.15
N SER A 254 9.52 -2.91 22.00
CA SER A 254 10.00 -1.54 21.82
C SER A 254 9.25 -0.52 22.68
N LYS A 255 8.02 -0.80 23.05
CA LYS A 255 7.10 0.09 23.80
C LYS A 255 6.82 1.45 23.12
N ARG A 256 7.19 1.61 21.84
CA ARG A 256 6.88 2.83 21.06
C ARG A 256 5.41 2.89 20.70
N TYR A 257 4.77 1.75 20.64
CA TYR A 257 3.35 1.58 20.30
C TYR A 257 2.66 0.86 21.44
N THR A 258 1.45 1.28 21.78
CA THR A 258 0.69 0.67 22.87
C THR A 258 -0.75 0.42 22.45
N LEU A 259 -1.31 -0.72 22.87
CA LEU A 259 -2.72 -1.00 22.69
C LEU A 259 -3.54 0.03 23.46
N ILE A 260 -4.64 0.47 22.84
CA ILE A 260 -5.59 1.39 23.47
C ILE A 260 -6.65 0.55 24.17
N SER A 261 -6.76 0.69 25.48
CA SER A 261 -7.76 -0.01 26.31
C SER A 261 -8.97 0.87 26.69
N ASP A 262 -8.87 2.18 26.51
CA ASP A 262 -9.98 3.12 26.74
C ASP A 262 -10.87 3.24 25.50
N GLY A 263 -12.18 3.03 25.66
CA GLY A 263 -13.13 2.99 24.53
C GLY A 263 -13.25 4.33 23.81
N ASP A 264 -13.20 5.46 24.52
CA ASP A 264 -13.30 6.79 23.89
C ASP A 264 -12.00 7.12 23.12
N ALA A 265 -10.84 6.77 23.66
CA ALA A 265 -9.57 6.91 22.96
C ALA A 265 -9.53 6.01 21.72
N TYR A 266 -10.09 4.80 21.81
CA TYR A 266 -10.17 3.88 20.67
C TYR A 266 -11.10 4.42 19.55
N LYS A 267 -12.26 4.99 19.91
CA LYS A 267 -13.14 5.70 18.95
C LYS A 267 -12.43 6.89 18.30
N LYS A 268 -11.69 7.68 19.07
CA LYS A 268 -10.91 8.82 18.53
C LYS A 268 -9.84 8.38 17.54
N MET A 269 -9.24 7.19 17.71
CA MET A 269 -8.29 6.66 16.73
C MET A 269 -8.93 6.50 15.34
N TRP A 270 -10.22 6.18 15.27
CA TRP A 270 -10.93 6.02 13.99
C TRP A 270 -11.57 7.32 13.51
N LEU A 271 -12.07 8.17 14.41
CA LEU A 271 -12.70 9.43 14.04
C LEU A 271 -11.68 10.52 13.69
N ASN A 272 -10.67 10.70 14.54
CA ASN A 272 -9.71 11.82 14.46
C ASN A 272 -8.33 11.39 13.97
N ASP A 273 -8.13 10.10 13.68
CA ASP A 273 -6.85 9.53 13.27
C ASP A 273 -5.72 9.77 14.28
N VAL A 274 -6.02 9.74 15.58
CA VAL A 274 -5.07 9.95 16.68
C VAL A 274 -5.02 8.74 17.59
N GLY A 275 -3.83 8.33 18.02
CA GLY A 275 -3.68 7.20 18.93
C GLY A 275 -2.27 6.61 18.91
N THR A 276 -2.06 5.59 19.73
CA THR A 276 -0.75 4.98 19.96
C THR A 276 -0.53 3.67 19.22
N GLU A 277 -1.56 3.14 18.54
CA GLU A 277 -1.45 1.82 17.89
C GLU A 277 -0.85 1.86 16.48
N ALA A 278 -1.00 2.98 15.75
CA ALA A 278 -0.60 3.02 14.36
C ALA A 278 0.92 3.08 14.24
N ILE A 279 1.52 2.07 13.58
CA ILE A 279 2.94 2.03 13.23
C ILE A 279 3.16 2.83 11.95
N TRP A 280 2.26 2.68 10.97
CA TRP A 280 2.28 3.47 9.73
C TRP A 280 0.87 3.97 9.43
N GLN A 281 0.73 5.28 9.30
CA GLN A 281 -0.52 5.97 8.99
C GLN A 281 -0.28 6.99 7.90
N PHE A 282 -0.93 6.84 6.75
CA PHE A 282 -0.67 7.69 5.60
C PHE A 282 -0.96 9.18 5.87
N ALA A 283 -0.05 10.04 5.41
CA ALA A 283 -0.25 11.48 5.44
C ALA A 283 -1.43 11.88 4.54
N MET A 284 -2.30 12.73 5.06
CA MET A 284 -3.41 13.34 4.32
C MET A 284 -3.63 14.78 4.78
N SER A 285 -4.12 15.59 3.86
CA SER A 285 -4.56 16.95 4.13
C SER A 285 -5.89 17.20 3.43
N LYS A 286 -6.54 18.34 3.67
CA LYS A 286 -7.80 18.71 2.98
C LYS A 286 -7.68 18.73 1.46
N THR A 287 -6.50 19.02 0.93
CA THR A 287 -6.23 19.07 -0.52
C THR A 287 -5.69 17.77 -1.09
N GLU A 288 -5.27 16.83 -0.21
CA GLU A 288 -4.70 15.54 -0.59
C GLU A 288 -5.31 14.42 0.26
N THR A 289 -6.59 14.17 0.07
CA THR A 289 -7.31 13.13 0.82
C THR A 289 -7.26 11.76 0.15
N GLY A 290 -6.97 11.68 -1.15
CA GLY A 290 -7.02 10.44 -1.91
C GLY A 290 -8.44 9.88 -2.07
N SER A 291 -8.57 8.56 -2.19
CA SER A 291 -9.84 7.85 -2.31
C SER A 291 -10.57 7.75 -0.97
N ASN A 292 -11.91 7.66 -1.01
CA ASN A 292 -12.75 7.40 0.16
C ASN A 292 -13.52 6.06 0.05
N ALA A 293 -13.01 5.11 -0.74
CA ALA A 293 -13.73 3.88 -1.09
C ALA A 293 -14.25 3.11 0.13
N LEU A 294 -13.44 2.96 1.18
CA LEU A 294 -13.87 2.31 2.44
C LEU A 294 -14.99 3.09 3.12
N GLY A 295 -14.77 4.37 3.42
CA GLY A 295 -15.76 5.19 4.13
C GLY A 295 -17.07 5.33 3.36
N SER A 296 -17.01 5.53 2.04
CA SER A 296 -18.21 5.66 1.20
C SER A 296 -18.99 4.35 1.08
N SER A 297 -18.32 3.21 1.06
CA SER A 297 -18.99 1.90 0.96
C SER A 297 -19.76 1.52 2.23
N PHE A 298 -19.29 1.98 3.40
CA PHE A 298 -19.90 1.65 4.69
C PHE A 298 -20.80 2.75 5.26
N MET A 299 -20.56 4.00 4.91
CA MET A 299 -21.31 5.13 5.50
C MET A 299 -21.92 6.08 4.47
N GLY A 300 -21.31 6.29 3.31
CA GLY A 300 -21.77 7.10 2.19
C GLY A 300 -22.89 8.10 2.50
N ILE A 301 -22.62 9.22 3.20
CA ILE A 301 -23.66 10.11 3.74
C ILE A 301 -24.42 10.82 2.62
N VAL A 302 -25.74 10.62 2.60
CA VAL A 302 -26.68 11.28 1.70
C VAL A 302 -27.74 11.97 2.56
N ASP A 303 -27.97 13.26 2.32
CA ASP A 303 -28.96 14.07 3.02
C ASP A 303 -28.97 13.93 4.57
N LYS A 304 -27.80 13.78 5.16
CA LYS A 304 -27.52 13.64 6.60
C LYS A 304 -27.63 12.21 7.17
N LEU A 305 -28.11 11.24 6.41
CA LEU A 305 -28.14 9.84 6.83
C LEU A 305 -27.07 9.04 6.07
N PRO A 306 -26.51 8.00 6.69
CA PRO A 306 -25.65 7.06 5.98
C PRO A 306 -26.45 6.24 4.97
N ARG A 307 -25.87 5.98 3.79
CA ARG A 307 -26.38 5.08 2.76
C ARG A 307 -25.31 4.02 2.48
N PRO A 308 -25.15 3.02 3.35
CA PRO A 308 -24.13 1.99 3.16
C PRO A 308 -24.46 1.08 1.98
N SER A 309 -23.45 0.77 1.16
CA SER A 309 -23.55 -0.29 0.15
C SER A 309 -23.55 -1.68 0.79
N TYR A 310 -22.89 -1.82 1.93
CA TYR A 310 -22.72 -3.08 2.64
C TYR A 310 -22.98 -2.94 4.12
N LEU A 311 -23.62 -3.96 4.70
CA LEU A 311 -23.85 -4.09 6.14
C LEU A 311 -23.07 -5.31 6.68
N PRO A 312 -22.65 -5.29 7.95
CA PRO A 312 -22.09 -6.48 8.58
C PRO A 312 -23.19 -7.55 8.73
N VAL A 313 -22.85 -8.81 8.46
CA VAL A 313 -23.80 -9.90 8.70
C VAL A 313 -24.00 -10.11 10.19
N LYS A 314 -25.19 -10.62 10.57
CA LYS A 314 -25.56 -10.82 11.97
C LYS A 314 -24.58 -11.74 12.73
N SER A 315 -24.01 -12.74 12.06
CA SER A 315 -23.02 -13.63 12.66
C SER A 315 -21.76 -12.89 13.10
N VAL A 316 -21.30 -11.89 12.34
CA VAL A 316 -20.17 -11.02 12.71
C VAL A 316 -20.49 -10.18 13.93
N LEU A 317 -21.66 -9.54 13.96
CA LEU A 317 -22.09 -8.71 15.09
C LEU A 317 -22.22 -9.53 16.39
N ASN A 318 -22.51 -10.82 16.28
CA ASN A 318 -22.64 -11.73 17.42
C ASN A 318 -21.29 -12.25 17.96
N LEU A 319 -20.17 -12.02 17.26
CA LEU A 319 -18.84 -12.36 17.76
C LEU A 319 -18.33 -11.36 18.81
N TYR A 320 -18.91 -10.17 18.87
CA TYR A 320 -18.51 -9.15 19.83
C TYR A 320 -19.30 -9.25 21.13
N ASP A 321 -18.62 -9.14 22.26
CA ASP A 321 -19.22 -8.80 23.53
C ASP A 321 -19.56 -7.30 23.51
N LYS A 322 -20.84 -7.00 23.25
CA LYS A 322 -21.29 -5.63 23.03
C LYS A 322 -21.14 -4.71 24.23
N GLU A 323 -21.07 -5.27 25.43
CA GLU A 323 -20.95 -4.51 26.69
C GLU A 323 -19.49 -4.24 27.05
N ASN A 324 -18.58 -5.17 26.74
CA ASN A 324 -17.20 -5.13 27.22
C ASN A 324 -16.16 -4.94 26.10
N ASP A 325 -16.51 -5.25 24.85
CA ASP A 325 -15.57 -5.08 23.72
C ASP A 325 -15.61 -3.65 23.19
N ILE A 326 -14.59 -2.87 23.52
CA ILE A 326 -14.45 -1.47 23.09
C ILE A 326 -14.47 -1.28 21.57
N ARG A 327 -14.21 -2.35 20.79
CA ARG A 327 -14.24 -2.32 19.33
C ARG A 327 -15.65 -2.25 18.79
N TYR A 328 -16.64 -2.84 19.50
CA TYR A 328 -18.01 -2.85 19.00
C TYR A 328 -18.54 -1.45 18.75
N ASP A 329 -18.49 -0.61 19.75
CA ASP A 329 -18.96 0.78 19.66
C ASP A 329 -18.09 1.69 18.78
N ALA A 330 -16.85 1.29 18.51
CA ALA A 330 -15.96 2.01 17.60
C ALA A 330 -16.18 1.63 16.13
N TYR A 331 -16.70 0.42 15.88
CA TYR A 331 -16.86 -0.11 14.53
C TYR A 331 -18.29 -0.08 14.03
N PHE A 332 -19.27 -0.08 14.93
CA PHE A 332 -20.68 -0.23 14.56
C PHE A 332 -21.57 0.83 15.23
N THR A 333 -22.55 1.25 14.48
CA THR A 333 -23.61 2.14 14.97
C THR A 333 -24.96 1.56 14.56
N THR A 334 -25.94 1.58 15.48
CA THR A 334 -27.33 1.28 15.17
C THR A 334 -28.09 2.58 15.00
N GLY A 335 -28.75 2.76 13.87
CA GLY A 335 -29.49 3.96 13.56
C GLY A 335 -30.18 3.88 12.20
N LEU A 336 -30.88 4.95 11.85
CA LEU A 336 -31.53 5.08 10.56
C LEU A 336 -30.49 5.19 9.44
N ILE A 337 -30.75 4.47 8.37
CA ILE A 337 -30.04 4.63 7.10
C ILE A 337 -30.99 5.15 6.04
N ASP A 338 -30.49 6.03 5.17
CA ASP A 338 -31.22 6.49 3.99
C ASP A 338 -31.36 5.34 2.99
N ARG A 339 -32.54 5.18 2.44
CA ARG A 339 -32.83 4.25 1.36
C ARG A 339 -33.25 4.99 0.11
N GLN A 340 -32.62 4.65 -1.02
CA GLN A 340 -32.99 5.23 -2.29
C GLN A 340 -34.41 4.83 -2.71
N VAL A 341 -34.84 3.64 -2.32
CA VAL A 341 -36.16 3.09 -2.59
C VAL A 341 -36.78 2.53 -1.30
N GLY A 342 -37.94 3.08 -0.91
CA GLY A 342 -38.66 2.71 0.30
C GLY A 342 -38.38 3.64 1.48
N ASP A 343 -38.92 3.29 2.63
CA ASP A 343 -38.75 4.06 3.88
C ASP A 343 -37.37 3.82 4.48
N ASP A 344 -36.85 4.83 5.20
CA ASP A 344 -35.64 4.69 6.02
C ASP A 344 -35.83 3.59 7.05
N ILE A 345 -34.79 2.80 7.29
CA ILE A 345 -34.85 1.69 8.26
C ILE A 345 -33.73 1.81 9.29
N GLU A 346 -34.02 1.33 10.50
CA GLU A 346 -33.02 1.24 11.55
C GLU A 346 -32.25 -0.08 11.42
N VAL A 347 -30.93 0.03 11.27
CA VAL A 347 -30.03 -1.12 11.15
C VAL A 347 -28.71 -0.85 11.87
N THR A 348 -27.96 -1.91 12.13
CA THR A 348 -26.55 -1.77 12.56
C THR A 348 -25.65 -1.76 11.33
N TYR A 349 -24.88 -0.69 11.15
CA TYR A 349 -23.96 -0.48 10.04
C TYR A 349 -22.52 -0.26 10.53
N CYS A 350 -21.54 -0.44 9.66
CA CYS A 350 -20.14 -0.18 9.98
C CYS A 350 -19.86 1.34 9.94
N SER A 351 -19.49 1.90 11.08
CA SER A 351 -19.15 3.32 11.26
C SER A 351 -17.65 3.55 11.54
N LYS A 352 -16.81 2.57 11.27
CA LYS A 352 -15.37 2.60 11.55
C LYS A 352 -14.63 3.72 10.83
N TRP A 353 -15.10 4.13 9.65
CA TRP A 353 -14.49 5.21 8.84
C TRP A 353 -15.47 6.36 8.65
N PRO A 354 -15.74 7.15 9.71
CA PRO A 354 -16.80 8.19 9.68
C PRO A 354 -16.37 9.44 8.92
N GLY A 355 -15.10 9.58 8.59
CA GLY A 355 -14.49 10.79 8.07
C GLY A 355 -13.90 11.67 9.17
N ASN A 356 -12.61 11.98 9.06
CA ASN A 356 -11.93 12.86 9.99
C ASN A 356 -12.31 14.32 9.73
N PRO A 357 -12.88 15.05 10.71
CA PRO A 357 -13.29 16.44 10.55
C PRO A 357 -12.19 17.40 10.11
N GLU A 358 -10.92 17.06 10.37
CA GLU A 358 -9.77 17.87 9.93
C GLU A 358 -9.47 17.74 8.43
N LEU A 359 -10.03 16.72 7.76
CA LEU A 359 -9.77 16.45 6.35
C LEU A 359 -10.85 16.98 5.40
N TYR A 360 -11.86 17.69 5.89
CA TYR A 360 -12.91 18.28 5.03
C TYR A 360 -13.47 19.59 5.60
N GLU A 361 -14.20 20.30 4.74
CA GLU A 361 -14.96 21.49 5.10
C GLU A 361 -16.43 21.27 4.73
N GLY A 362 -17.33 21.55 5.67
CA GLY A 362 -18.77 21.37 5.48
C GLY A 362 -19.24 19.94 5.72
N LYS A 363 -19.68 19.23 4.66
CA LYS A 363 -20.18 17.85 4.78
C LYS A 363 -19.02 16.86 4.84
N SER A 364 -19.17 15.77 5.61
CA SER A 364 -18.18 14.69 5.65
C SER A 364 -17.92 14.12 4.26
N ASN A 365 -16.64 13.85 3.96
CA ASN A 365 -16.20 13.13 2.78
C ASN A 365 -15.92 11.64 3.05
N ASN A 366 -16.16 11.17 4.27
CA ASN A 366 -15.89 9.79 4.73
C ASN A 366 -14.42 9.36 4.57
N VAL A 367 -13.48 10.31 4.61
CA VAL A 367 -12.05 10.04 4.52
C VAL A 367 -11.42 10.04 5.89
N ASN A 368 -10.67 9.00 6.19
CA ASN A 368 -9.79 8.87 7.35
C ASN A 368 -8.38 8.50 6.89
N LYS A 369 -7.38 8.89 7.67
CA LYS A 369 -5.99 8.45 7.45
C LYS A 369 -5.92 6.95 7.68
N LEU A 370 -5.65 6.19 6.63
CA LEU A 370 -5.55 4.75 6.73
C LEU A 370 -4.30 4.34 7.51
N LYS A 371 -4.47 3.33 8.33
CA LYS A 371 -3.44 2.73 9.19
C LYS A 371 -3.01 1.42 8.54
N ALA A 372 -1.87 1.45 7.82
CA ALA A 372 -1.37 0.28 7.10
C ALA A 372 -0.89 -0.82 8.04
N PHE A 373 -0.24 -0.42 9.14
CA PHE A 373 0.20 -1.33 10.19
C PHE A 373 -0.16 -0.79 11.57
N ARG A 374 -0.62 -1.66 12.46
CA ARG A 374 -0.90 -1.36 13.86
C ARG A 374 -0.24 -2.37 14.77
N ILE A 375 0.08 -1.94 15.99
CA ILE A 375 0.68 -2.84 16.98
C ILE A 375 -0.26 -4.01 17.35
N SER A 376 -1.58 -3.83 17.31
CA SER A 376 -2.55 -4.91 17.53
C SER A 376 -2.41 -6.06 16.53
N GLU A 377 -2.03 -5.78 15.27
CA GLU A 377 -1.69 -6.83 14.29
C GLU A 377 -0.43 -7.59 14.69
N MET A 378 0.58 -6.90 15.22
CA MET A 378 1.81 -7.55 15.68
C MET A 378 1.55 -8.53 16.83
N TYR A 379 0.65 -8.18 17.75
CA TYR A 379 0.20 -9.12 18.79
C TYR A 379 -0.46 -10.37 18.18
N LEU A 380 -1.33 -10.20 17.18
CA LEU A 380 -1.99 -11.33 16.51
C LEU A 380 -0.99 -12.20 15.73
N ILE A 381 -0.04 -11.59 15.01
CA ILE A 381 1.02 -12.31 14.31
C ILE A 381 1.87 -13.12 15.30
N ALA A 382 2.25 -12.50 16.43
CA ALA A 382 3.03 -13.20 17.46
C ALA A 382 2.23 -14.36 18.08
N ALA A 383 0.94 -14.16 18.38
CA ALA A 383 0.06 -15.20 18.91
C ALA A 383 -0.03 -16.41 17.97
N GLU A 384 -0.32 -16.16 16.70
CA GLU A 384 -0.40 -17.21 15.67
C GLU A 384 0.93 -17.93 15.50
N ALA A 385 2.02 -17.19 15.35
CA ALA A 385 3.34 -17.77 15.18
C ALA A 385 3.76 -18.61 16.40
N TYR A 386 3.52 -18.15 17.64
CA TYR A 386 3.81 -18.93 18.83
C TYR A 386 2.93 -20.18 18.94
N ALA A 387 1.65 -20.11 18.56
CA ALA A 387 0.77 -21.28 18.52
C ALA A 387 1.29 -22.33 17.53
N MET A 388 1.71 -21.90 16.33
CA MET A 388 2.29 -22.81 15.32
C MET A 388 3.64 -23.40 15.74
N LEU A 389 4.37 -22.72 16.61
CA LEU A 389 5.61 -23.21 17.23
C LEU A 389 5.35 -24.10 18.49
N ASN A 390 4.09 -24.40 18.81
CA ASN A 390 3.67 -25.14 20.01
C ASN A 390 4.11 -24.44 21.32
N GLN A 391 4.13 -23.13 21.36
CA GLN A 391 4.44 -22.29 22.53
C GLN A 391 3.15 -21.65 23.05
N GLU A 392 2.22 -22.49 23.53
CA GLU A 392 0.84 -22.09 23.89
C GLU A 392 0.78 -21.00 24.96
N ASP A 393 1.67 -21.04 25.97
CA ASP A 393 1.72 -20.01 27.02
C ASP A 393 2.03 -18.63 26.43
N LYS A 394 3.02 -18.54 25.52
CA LYS A 394 3.34 -17.29 24.85
C LYS A 394 2.25 -16.84 23.88
N ALA A 395 1.63 -17.78 23.16
CA ALA A 395 0.51 -17.45 22.28
C ALA A 395 -0.65 -16.84 23.06
N SER A 396 -0.99 -17.40 24.23
CA SER A 396 -2.04 -16.89 25.11
C SER A 396 -1.70 -15.54 25.74
N GLU A 397 -0.42 -15.26 26.00
CA GLU A 397 0.03 -13.95 26.50
C GLU A 397 -0.18 -12.83 25.47
N MET A 398 -0.14 -13.17 24.19
CA MET A 398 -0.30 -12.20 23.08
C MET A 398 -1.78 -11.90 22.77
N LEU A 399 -2.73 -12.72 23.22
CA LEU A 399 -4.16 -12.53 23.03
C LEU A 399 -4.80 -11.77 24.20
#